data_96f5824c1651169df15ce3e23104607c
#
_entry.id   96f5824c1651169df15ce3e23104607c
#
_cell.length_a   1.000
_cell.length_b   1.000
_cell.length_c   1.000
_cell.angle_alpha   90.00
_cell.angle_beta   90.00
_cell.angle_gamma   90.00
#
_symmetry.space_group_name_H-M   'P 1'
#
loop_
_entity.id
_entity.type
_entity.pdbx_description
1 polymer ?
#
loop_
_entity_poly.entity_id
_entity_poly.type
_entity_poly.pdbx_seq_one_letter_code
_entity_poly.pdbx_strand_id
1 'polypeptide(L)'
;MSENQKGEGSEHTGGSVAGLADDRLYRSIAARPRRRLLYYLFDADEATVEELAEVLVGWEATESGGMATTAEYEQMLTALRHSHLPALEDANLVTYDPDDGTVTTGEMADGVRDLLERSIAAENGRE
;
A
#
# COMPACT_ATOMS: atom_id res chain seq x y z
N MET A 1 17.21 -29.81 22.35
CA MET A 1 16.92 -29.60 21.84
C MET A 1 16.42 -29.33 21.63
N SER A 2 16.65 -29.07 21.72
CA SER A 2 16.24 -28.67 21.06
C SER A 2 15.89 -28.09 20.95
N GLU A 3 16.18 -27.64 20.94
CA GLU A 3 15.89 -26.92 20.36
C GLU A 3 15.67 -26.44 20.07
N ASN A 4 16.21 -26.38 20.17
CA ASN A 4 16.01 -25.74 19.36
C ASN A 4 15.65 -25.33 19.23
N GLN A 5 15.99 -25.13 19.30
CA GLN A 5 15.67 -24.58 18.69
C GLN A 5 15.41 -24.06 18.70
N LYS A 6 15.88 -23.93 18.94
CA LYS A 6 15.65 -23.25 18.44
C LYS A 6 15.43 -22.70 18.31
N GLY A 7 15.97 -22.58 18.62
CA GLY A 7 15.86 -22.08 17.87
C GLY A 7 15.60 -21.43 17.97
N GLU A 8 16.07 -21.22 18.07
CA GLU A 8 15.79 -20.63 17.58
C GLU A 8 15.43 -19.91 17.61
N GLY A 9 15.82 -19.74 18.04
CA GLY A 9 15.60 -19.11 17.45
C GLY A 9 15.27 -18.26 17.78
N SER A 10 15.65 -18.06 17.98
CA SER A 10 15.36 -17.36 17.72
C SER A 10 15.16 -16.56 18.01
N GLU A 11 15.54 -16.32 18.06
CA GLU A 11 15.36 -15.66 17.79
C GLU A 11 14.95 -15.00 17.76
N HIS A 12 15.22 -14.70 17.91
CA HIS A 12 14.81 -14.00 17.47
C HIS A 12 14.12 -13.33 17.81
N THR A 13 14.86 -12.99 18.33
CA THR A 13 14.05 -12.10 18.57
C THR A 13 12.61 -11.93 18.30
N GLY A 14 11.69 -12.21 18.86
CA GLY A 14 10.39 -12.04 18.33
C GLY A 14 10.30 -12.24 16.84
N GLY A 15 11.14 -13.10 16.35
CA GLY A 15 11.35 -13.25 14.92
C GLY A 15 10.14 -13.71 14.18
N SER A 16 9.40 -14.69 14.72
CA SER A 16 8.28 -15.25 13.95
C SER A 16 7.12 -14.27 13.82
N VAL A 17 6.85 -13.49 14.87
CA VAL A 17 5.80 -12.47 14.81
C VAL A 17 6.20 -11.36 13.85
N ALA A 18 7.45 -10.94 13.91
CA ALA A 18 7.95 -9.93 12.99
C ALA A 18 7.91 -10.42 11.55
N GLY A 19 8.23 -11.70 11.33
CA GLY A 19 8.16 -12.28 10.00
C GLY A 19 6.77 -12.27 9.42
N LEU A 20 5.77 -12.60 10.25
CA LEU A 20 4.38 -12.57 9.79
C LEU A 20 3.94 -11.16 9.43
N ALA A 21 4.34 -10.17 10.25
CA ALA A 21 4.02 -8.78 9.96
C ALA A 21 4.69 -8.33 8.66
N ASP A 22 5.94 -8.74 8.46
CA ASP A 22 6.66 -8.40 7.24
C ASP A 22 6.01 -9.02 6.02
N ASP A 23 5.59 -10.27 6.11
CA ASP A 23 4.92 -10.94 5.00
C ASP A 23 3.64 -10.23 4.63
N ARG A 24 2.86 -9.84 5.63
CA ARG A 24 1.61 -9.12 5.38
C ARG A 24 1.89 -7.78 4.72
N LEU A 25 2.91 -7.08 5.22
CA LEU A 25 3.32 -5.81 4.65
C LEU A 25 3.71 -5.98 3.19
N TYR A 26 4.61 -6.92 2.91
CA TYR A 26 5.09 -7.11 1.54
C TYR A 26 3.98 -7.50 0.60
N ARG A 27 3.05 -8.33 1.04
CA ARG A 27 1.92 -8.71 0.20
C ARG A 27 1.03 -7.50 -0.08
N SER A 28 0.83 -6.64 0.93
CA SER A 28 -0.05 -5.49 0.74
C SER A 28 0.54 -4.48 -0.22
N ILE A 29 1.87 -4.35 -0.27
CA ILE A 29 2.51 -3.38 -1.17
C ILE A 29 3.00 -4.02 -2.47
N ALA A 30 2.66 -5.30 -2.70
CA ALA A 30 3.04 -5.96 -3.94
C ALA A 30 2.26 -5.41 -5.13
N ALA A 31 1.06 -4.91 -4.90
CA ALA A 31 0.23 -4.39 -5.98
C ALA A 31 0.59 -2.93 -6.27
N ARG A 32 0.79 -2.62 -7.55
CA ARG A 32 1.19 -1.28 -7.96
C ARG A 32 0.23 -0.19 -7.48
N PRO A 33 -1.09 -0.35 -7.60
CA PRO A 33 -1.99 0.72 -7.13
C PRO A 33 -1.82 1.02 -5.65
N ARG A 34 -1.52 0.00 -4.85
CA ARG A 34 -1.33 0.22 -3.41
C ARG A 34 -0.09 1.02 -3.11
N ARG A 35 1.01 0.75 -3.85
CA ARG A 35 2.23 1.55 -3.67
C ARG A 35 2.02 2.99 -4.05
N ARG A 36 1.32 3.22 -5.16
CA ARG A 36 1.04 4.58 -5.64
C ARG A 36 0.13 5.34 -4.69
N LEU A 37 -0.87 4.65 -4.16
CA LEU A 37 -1.79 5.23 -3.18
C LEU A 37 -1.03 5.70 -1.95
N LEU A 38 -0.16 4.85 -1.41
CA LEU A 38 0.62 5.21 -0.24
C LEU A 38 1.56 6.36 -0.52
N TYR A 39 2.19 6.33 -1.69
CA TYR A 39 3.10 7.40 -2.08
C TYR A 39 2.38 8.75 -2.14
N TYR A 40 1.17 8.74 -2.72
CA TYR A 40 0.35 9.95 -2.77
C TYR A 40 0.03 10.45 -1.36
N LEU A 41 -0.31 9.54 -0.46
CA LEU A 41 -0.68 9.91 0.91
C LEU A 41 0.49 10.42 1.73
N PHE A 42 1.73 10.15 1.32
CA PHE A 42 2.89 10.71 2.03
C PHE A 42 2.81 12.24 2.07
N ASP A 43 2.37 12.84 0.98
CA ASP A 43 2.29 14.31 0.91
C ASP A 43 0.91 14.83 1.32
N ALA A 44 -0.13 14.09 0.96
CA ALA A 44 -1.49 14.56 1.19
C ALA A 44 -1.97 14.33 2.62
N ASP A 45 -1.42 13.30 3.28
CA ASP A 45 -1.78 12.86 4.63
C ASP A 45 -3.18 12.26 4.70
N GLU A 46 -4.11 12.81 3.97
CA GLU A 46 -5.50 12.40 4.00
C GLU A 46 -6.10 12.61 2.62
N ALA A 47 -6.99 11.72 2.19
CA ALA A 47 -7.67 11.85 0.90
C ALA A 47 -8.98 11.10 0.98
N THR A 48 -9.93 11.48 0.12
CA THR A 48 -11.15 10.69 0.01
C THR A 48 -10.89 9.49 -0.91
N VAL A 49 -11.71 8.46 -0.79
CA VAL A 49 -11.56 7.30 -1.64
C VAL A 49 -11.79 7.69 -3.11
N GLU A 50 -12.68 8.65 -3.36
CA GLU A 50 -12.92 9.16 -4.72
C GLU A 50 -11.68 9.85 -5.28
N GLU A 51 -11.03 10.65 -4.44
CA GLU A 51 -9.79 11.33 -4.84
C GLU A 51 -8.71 10.32 -5.18
N LEU A 52 -8.58 9.30 -4.35
CA LEU A 52 -7.58 8.26 -4.60
C LEU A 52 -7.86 7.52 -5.91
N ALA A 53 -9.13 7.26 -6.20
CA ALA A 53 -9.47 6.61 -7.45
C ALA A 53 -9.06 7.47 -8.64
N GLU A 54 -9.31 8.78 -8.56
CA GLU A 54 -8.92 9.70 -9.62
C GLU A 54 -7.42 9.74 -9.82
N VAL A 55 -6.67 9.79 -8.72
CA VAL A 55 -5.22 9.84 -8.79
C VAL A 55 -4.67 8.57 -9.44
N LEU A 56 -5.18 7.43 -9.04
CA LEU A 56 -4.65 6.16 -9.54
C LEU A 56 -5.00 5.93 -11.00
N VAL A 57 -6.22 6.27 -11.39
CA VAL A 57 -6.64 6.10 -12.78
C VAL A 57 -5.88 7.09 -13.67
N GLY A 58 -5.68 8.32 -13.19
CA GLY A 58 -4.90 9.31 -13.92
C GLY A 58 -3.44 8.89 -14.10
N TRP A 59 -2.85 8.32 -13.07
CA TRP A 59 -1.48 7.83 -13.12
C TRP A 59 -1.36 6.74 -14.20
N GLU A 60 -2.28 5.78 -14.16
CA GLU A 60 -2.28 4.68 -15.13
C GLU A 60 -2.47 5.21 -16.55
N ALA A 61 -3.37 6.15 -16.74
CA ALA A 61 -3.62 6.73 -18.05
C ALA A 61 -2.37 7.43 -18.58
N THR A 62 -1.66 8.15 -17.71
CA THR A 62 -0.44 8.84 -18.10
C THR A 62 0.60 7.86 -18.59
N GLU A 63 0.74 6.74 -17.90
CA GLU A 63 1.74 5.72 -18.28
C GLU A 63 1.40 5.06 -19.60
N SER A 64 0.14 4.78 -19.83
CA SER A 64 -0.27 4.07 -21.02
C SER A 64 -0.43 4.98 -22.23
N GLY A 65 -0.37 6.30 -22.01
CA GLY A 65 -0.57 7.25 -23.09
C GLY A 65 -2.01 7.44 -23.50
N GLY A 66 -2.93 6.89 -22.73
CA GLY A 66 -4.35 7.01 -23.00
C GLY A 66 -4.99 8.05 -22.11
N MET A 67 -6.30 7.97 -22.03
CA MET A 67 -7.10 8.85 -21.19
C MET A 67 -7.90 8.03 -20.21
N ALA A 68 -8.06 8.58 -19.01
CA ALA A 68 -8.88 7.93 -18.00
C ALA A 68 -10.33 7.99 -18.42
N THR A 69 -11.04 6.89 -18.22
CA THR A 69 -12.47 6.82 -18.56
C THR A 69 -13.27 6.70 -17.27
N THR A 70 -14.56 7.03 -17.37
CA THR A 70 -15.47 6.88 -16.25
C THR A 70 -15.55 5.44 -15.79
N ALA A 71 -15.55 4.49 -16.73
CA ALA A 71 -15.61 3.08 -16.38
C ALA A 71 -14.37 2.66 -15.59
N GLU A 72 -13.20 3.14 -16.00
CA GLU A 72 -11.97 2.83 -15.27
C GLU A 72 -11.97 3.43 -13.87
N TYR A 73 -12.48 4.64 -13.75
CA TYR A 73 -12.61 5.27 -12.45
C TYR A 73 -13.52 4.45 -11.53
N GLU A 74 -14.66 4.02 -12.04
CA GLU A 74 -15.61 3.26 -11.24
C GLU A 74 -15.06 1.90 -10.85
N GLN A 75 -14.31 1.27 -11.75
CA GLN A 75 -13.65 0.01 -11.45
C GLN A 75 -12.62 0.19 -10.35
N MET A 76 -11.84 1.27 -10.43
CA MET A 76 -10.83 1.54 -9.40
C MET A 76 -11.48 1.83 -8.06
N LEU A 77 -12.57 2.58 -8.07
CA LEU A 77 -13.31 2.90 -6.85
C LEU A 77 -13.77 1.62 -6.16
N THR A 78 -14.34 0.70 -6.93
CA THR A 78 -14.76 -0.59 -6.41
C THR A 78 -13.58 -1.39 -5.87
N ALA A 79 -12.48 -1.42 -6.64
CA ALA A 79 -11.29 -2.16 -6.22
C ALA A 79 -10.70 -1.58 -4.94
N LEU A 80 -10.71 -0.26 -4.80
CA LEU A 80 -10.22 0.38 -3.58
C LEU A 80 -11.04 -0.06 -2.37
N ARG A 81 -12.35 0.00 -2.49
CA ARG A 81 -13.22 -0.32 -1.36
C ARG A 81 -13.18 -1.79 -0.97
N HIS A 82 -13.06 -2.67 -1.94
CA HIS A 82 -13.22 -4.10 -1.68
C HIS A 82 -11.91 -4.86 -1.58
N SER A 83 -10.81 -4.30 -2.07
CA SER A 83 -9.54 -5.02 -2.12
C SER A 83 -8.39 -4.22 -1.54
N HIS A 84 -8.12 -3.05 -2.11
CA HIS A 84 -6.89 -2.33 -1.76
C HIS A 84 -6.91 -1.74 -0.36
N LEU A 85 -7.99 -1.06 0.00
CA LEU A 85 -8.05 -0.46 1.33
C LEU A 85 -8.13 -1.50 2.44
N PRO A 86 -8.92 -2.57 2.31
CA PRO A 86 -8.88 -3.60 3.34
C PRO A 86 -7.50 -4.24 3.52
N ALA A 87 -6.76 -4.46 2.43
CA ALA A 87 -5.42 -5.03 2.53
C ALA A 87 -4.46 -4.09 3.23
N LEU A 88 -4.56 -2.79 2.91
CA LEU A 88 -3.68 -1.80 3.53
C LEU A 88 -4.02 -1.58 4.99
N GLU A 89 -5.33 -1.62 5.34
CA GLU A 89 -5.73 -1.54 6.75
C GLU A 89 -5.24 -2.74 7.53
N ASP A 90 -5.34 -3.91 6.93
CA ASP A 90 -4.90 -5.15 7.58
C ASP A 90 -3.40 -5.10 7.87
N ALA A 91 -2.64 -4.40 7.05
CA ALA A 91 -1.20 -4.22 7.25
C ALA A 91 -0.88 -3.00 8.12
N ASN A 92 -1.89 -2.30 8.62
CA ASN A 92 -1.75 -1.11 9.46
C ASN A 92 -1.08 0.06 8.76
N LEU A 93 -1.27 0.15 7.45
CA LEU A 93 -0.66 1.22 6.67
C LEU A 93 -1.60 2.41 6.46
N VAL A 94 -2.90 2.16 6.48
CA VAL A 94 -3.89 3.24 6.34
C VAL A 94 -5.04 2.98 7.31
N THR A 95 -5.84 4.01 7.53
CA THR A 95 -7.13 3.92 8.21
C THR A 95 -8.18 4.47 7.25
N TYR A 96 -9.21 3.68 7.03
CA TYR A 96 -10.31 4.05 6.14
C TYR A 96 -11.59 4.21 6.96
N ASP A 97 -12.20 5.39 6.85
CA ASP A 97 -13.48 5.67 7.49
C ASP A 97 -14.56 5.59 6.43
N PRO A 98 -15.35 4.50 6.41
CA PRO A 98 -16.36 4.35 5.37
C PRO A 98 -17.53 5.32 5.50
N ASP A 99 -17.70 5.92 6.68
CA ASP A 99 -18.81 6.85 6.88
C ASP A 99 -18.62 8.15 6.11
N ASP A 100 -17.40 8.69 6.13
CA ASP A 100 -17.14 9.92 5.38
C ASP A 100 -16.21 9.68 4.20
N GLY A 101 -15.79 8.47 3.98
CA GLY A 101 -15.00 8.12 2.81
C GLY A 101 -13.57 8.58 2.84
N THR A 102 -13.02 8.89 4.03
CA THR A 102 -11.66 9.38 4.12
C THR A 102 -10.67 8.27 4.42
N VAL A 103 -9.47 8.42 3.87
CA VAL A 103 -8.35 7.51 4.06
C VAL A 103 -7.18 8.32 4.58
N THR A 104 -6.59 7.87 5.68
CA THR A 104 -5.42 8.52 6.26
C THR A 104 -4.30 7.51 6.40
N THR A 105 -3.05 7.99 6.33
CA THR A 105 -1.91 7.11 6.61
C THR A 105 -1.73 6.99 8.10
N GLY A 106 -1.36 5.78 8.52
CA GLY A 106 -0.87 5.60 9.87
C GLY A 106 0.60 5.94 9.92
N GLU A 107 1.18 5.71 11.08
CA GLU A 107 2.61 5.83 11.23
C GLU A 107 3.28 4.68 10.51
N MET A 108 4.14 5.01 9.57
CA MET A 108 4.87 4.01 8.83
C MET A 108 6.32 4.02 9.27
N ALA A 109 6.90 2.84 9.42
CA ALA A 109 8.33 2.75 9.70
C ALA A 109 9.12 3.41 8.57
N ASP A 110 10.24 4.03 8.94
CA ASP A 110 11.07 4.74 7.95
C ASP A 110 11.50 3.82 6.82
N GLY A 111 11.79 2.56 7.12
CA GLY A 111 12.19 1.63 6.09
C GLY A 111 11.11 1.34 5.06
N VAL A 112 9.86 1.31 5.50
CA VAL A 112 8.73 1.09 4.59
C VAL A 112 8.59 2.27 3.64
N ARG A 113 8.64 3.47 4.19
CA ARG A 113 8.51 4.68 3.38
C ARG A 113 9.64 4.74 2.35
N ASP A 114 10.86 4.47 2.79
CA ASP A 114 12.03 4.47 1.91
C ASP A 114 11.88 3.46 0.78
N LEU A 115 11.40 2.27 1.12
CA LEU A 115 11.15 1.23 0.12
C LEU A 115 10.14 1.69 -0.92
N LEU A 116 9.06 2.33 -0.47
CA LEU A 116 8.03 2.81 -1.39
C LEU A 116 8.56 3.91 -2.29
N GLU A 117 9.34 4.82 -1.74
CA GLU A 117 9.92 5.90 -2.54
C GLU A 117 10.86 5.36 -3.60
N ARG A 118 11.67 4.37 -3.25
CA ARG A 118 12.55 3.74 -4.23
C ARG A 118 11.78 2.98 -5.29
N SER A 119 10.69 2.33 -4.89
CA SER A 119 9.87 1.58 -5.81
C SER A 119 9.21 2.50 -6.84
N ILE A 120 8.72 3.65 -6.40
CA ILE A 120 8.12 4.63 -7.30
C ILE A 120 9.18 5.24 -8.21
N ALA A 121 10.35 5.53 -7.68
CA ALA A 121 11.44 6.06 -8.48
C ALA A 121 11.84 5.08 -9.58
N ALA A 122 11.85 3.79 -9.26
CA ALA A 122 12.15 2.75 -10.24
C ALA A 122 11.11 2.71 -11.34
N GLU A 123 9.83 2.86 -11.00
CA GLU A 123 8.78 2.93 -12.01
C GLU A 123 9.02 4.11 -12.95
N ASN A 124 9.33 5.27 -12.38
CA ASN A 124 9.46 6.50 -13.16
C ASN A 124 10.74 6.54 -13.96
N GLY A 125 11.80 5.93 -13.46
CA GLY A 125 13.09 5.95 -14.13
C GLY A 125 13.27 4.86 -15.17
N ARG A 126 12.22 4.10 -15.41
CA ARG A 126 12.34 2.94 -16.26
C ARG A 126 12.23 3.27 -17.72
N GLU A 127 11.91 4.46 -18.05
CA GLU A 127 11.85 4.80 -19.47
C GLU A 127 13.17 4.86 -20.06
#